data_72a82774ad4f1415c365d7ffff7b61c3
#
_entry.id   72a82774ad4f1415c365d7ffff7b61c3
#
_cell.length_a   1.000
_cell.length_b   1.000
_cell.length_c   1.000
_cell.angle_alpha   90.00
_cell.angle_beta   90.00
_cell.angle_gamma   90.00
#
_symmetry.space_group_name_H-M   'P 1'
#
loop_
_entity.id
_entity.type
_entity.pdbx_description
1 polymer ?
#
loop_
_entity_poly.entity_id
_entity_poly.type
_entity_poly.pdbx_seq_one_letter_code
_entity_poly.pdbx_strand_id
1 'polypeptide(L)'
;MEINMTQWMNSLIQQKKVAAIPVMTHPGIEIIGKSVLDAVTNGCVHYEAIKALTERYPSDAVTVIMDLTVEAEAFGAEIAFADNEVPAVVGHMLDTVDDIYQLEVPSMKKGRVPEFLKANLLAARN
;
A
#
# COMPACT_ATOMS: atom_id res chain seq x y z
N MET A 1 -10.69 -4.50 -16.03
CA MET A 1 -10.24 -3.84 -17.28
C MET A 1 -8.76 -3.53 -17.13
N GLU A 2 -7.93 -3.98 -18.05
CA GLU A 2 -6.49 -3.69 -17.99
C GLU A 2 -6.24 -2.27 -18.53
N ILE A 3 -5.75 -1.38 -17.67
CA ILE A 3 -5.47 0.00 -18.04
C ILE A 3 -4.03 0.08 -18.57
N ASN A 4 -3.88 0.52 -19.81
CA ASN A 4 -2.57 0.86 -20.33
C ASN A 4 -2.12 2.21 -19.77
N MET A 5 -1.18 2.20 -18.81
CA MET A 5 -0.71 3.39 -18.12
C MET A 5 -0.14 4.46 -19.06
N THR A 6 0.57 4.05 -20.12
CA THR A 6 1.11 4.99 -21.13
C THR A 6 -0.01 5.71 -21.86
N GLN A 7 -1.05 5.00 -22.27
CA GLN A 7 -2.20 5.60 -22.94
C GLN A 7 -2.97 6.53 -21.99
N TRP A 8 -3.16 6.12 -20.74
CA TRP A 8 -3.80 6.94 -19.73
C TRP A 8 -3.02 8.24 -19.48
N MET A 9 -1.71 8.18 -19.28
CA MET A 9 -0.85 9.36 -19.11
C MET A 9 -0.91 10.29 -20.32
N ASN A 10 -0.84 9.74 -21.54
CA ASN A 10 -0.94 10.54 -22.76
C ASN A 10 -2.32 11.23 -22.88
N SER A 11 -3.39 10.57 -22.47
CA SER A 11 -4.73 11.19 -22.46
C SER A 11 -4.83 12.38 -21.51
N LEU A 12 -4.23 12.32 -20.33
CA LEU A 12 -4.17 13.44 -19.40
C LEU A 12 -3.40 14.64 -19.97
N ILE A 13 -2.25 14.37 -20.60
CA ILE A 13 -1.42 15.42 -21.24
C ILE A 13 -2.20 16.09 -22.38
N GLN A 14 -2.88 15.31 -23.21
CA GLN A 14 -3.68 15.85 -24.35
C GLN A 14 -4.86 16.69 -23.87
N GLN A 15 -5.51 16.29 -22.79
CA GLN A 15 -6.63 17.03 -22.22
C GLN A 15 -6.19 18.31 -21.50
N LYS A 16 -4.89 18.53 -21.31
CA LYS A 16 -4.32 19.64 -20.51
C LYS A 16 -4.94 19.72 -19.12
N LYS A 17 -5.32 18.57 -18.56
CA LYS A 17 -5.97 18.45 -17.25
C LYS A 17 -4.90 18.17 -16.19
N VAL A 18 -5.03 18.85 -15.06
CA VAL A 18 -4.25 18.49 -13.86
C VAL A 18 -4.94 17.31 -13.19
N ALA A 19 -4.24 16.18 -13.12
CA ALA A 19 -4.74 14.98 -12.44
C ALA A 19 -4.47 15.07 -10.93
N ALA A 20 -5.46 14.73 -10.12
CA ALA A 20 -5.34 14.61 -8.68
C ALA A 20 -5.16 13.14 -8.30
N ILE A 21 -4.00 12.83 -7.76
CA ILE A 21 -3.64 11.47 -7.28
C ILE A 21 -3.20 11.58 -5.82
N PRO A 22 -4.13 11.52 -4.86
CA PRO A 22 -3.79 11.62 -3.45
C PRO A 22 -3.03 10.36 -2.99
N VAL A 23 -1.89 10.55 -2.33
CA VAL A 23 -1.10 9.49 -1.70
C VAL A 23 -1.56 9.32 -0.26
N MET A 24 -2.86 9.08 -0.07
CA MET A 24 -3.45 9.07 1.27
C MET A 24 -4.70 8.18 1.33
N THR A 25 -4.60 7.07 2.03
CA THR A 25 -5.71 6.12 2.21
C THR A 25 -6.32 6.16 3.63
N HIS A 26 -5.61 6.75 4.61
CA HIS A 26 -6.06 6.81 6.01
C HIS A 26 -7.47 7.35 6.22
N PRO A 27 -7.93 8.45 5.57
CA PRO A 27 -9.30 8.90 5.73
C PRO A 27 -10.34 7.85 5.30
N GLY A 28 -10.00 6.97 4.36
CA GLY A 28 -10.87 5.85 3.97
C GLY A 28 -11.04 4.82 5.09
N ILE A 29 -9.99 4.60 5.89
CA ILE A 29 -10.04 3.70 7.04
C ILE A 29 -11.04 4.23 8.08
N GLU A 30 -11.02 5.53 8.35
CA GLU A 30 -11.95 6.18 9.27
C GLU A 30 -13.40 6.10 8.74
N ILE A 31 -13.60 6.30 7.43
CA ILE A 31 -14.95 6.22 6.80
C ILE A 31 -15.58 4.84 7.03
N ILE A 32 -14.79 3.76 6.97
CA ILE A 32 -15.30 2.40 7.19
C ILE A 32 -15.25 1.96 8.65
N GLY A 33 -14.82 2.83 9.57
CA GLY A 33 -14.78 2.56 11.01
C GLY A 33 -13.81 1.44 11.42
N LYS A 34 -12.68 1.33 10.71
CA LYS A 34 -11.61 0.35 10.97
C LYS A 34 -10.38 1.01 11.55
N SER A 35 -9.46 0.21 12.07
CA SER A 35 -8.14 0.68 12.54
C SER A 35 -7.11 0.64 11.39
N VAL A 36 -6.00 1.35 11.59
CA VAL A 36 -4.84 1.26 10.70
C VAL A 36 -4.30 -0.17 10.69
N LEU A 37 -4.24 -0.81 11.87
CA LEU A 37 -3.83 -2.20 12.00
C LEU A 37 -4.68 -3.14 11.15
N ASP A 38 -6.02 -2.99 11.17
CA ASP A 38 -6.92 -3.79 10.33
C ASP A 38 -6.58 -3.63 8.85
N ALA A 39 -6.36 -2.40 8.40
CA ALA A 39 -6.11 -2.10 6.99
C ALA A 39 -4.74 -2.56 6.51
N VAL A 40 -3.68 -2.46 7.33
CA VAL A 40 -2.32 -2.88 6.93
C VAL A 40 -2.11 -4.40 7.05
N THR A 41 -2.99 -5.12 7.75
CA THR A 41 -2.90 -6.57 7.93
C THR A 41 -3.95 -7.36 7.14
N ASN A 42 -4.91 -6.68 6.50
CA ASN A 42 -5.98 -7.34 5.74
C ASN A 42 -6.25 -6.60 4.42
N GLY A 43 -5.89 -7.21 3.31
CA GLY A 43 -6.05 -6.63 1.98
C GLY A 43 -7.49 -6.36 1.55
N CYS A 44 -8.50 -7.03 2.12
CA CYS A 44 -9.90 -6.71 1.87
C CYS A 44 -10.28 -5.40 2.57
N VAL A 45 -9.93 -5.23 3.84
CA VAL A 45 -10.16 -3.98 4.60
C VAL A 45 -9.42 -2.81 3.94
N HIS A 46 -8.19 -3.04 3.53
CA HIS A 46 -7.39 -2.07 2.79
C HIS A 46 -8.11 -1.61 1.51
N TYR A 47 -8.61 -2.55 0.70
CA TYR A 47 -9.37 -2.25 -0.51
C TYR A 47 -10.68 -1.50 -0.20
N GLU A 48 -11.43 -1.91 0.83
CA GLU A 48 -12.67 -1.23 1.24
C GLU A 48 -12.41 0.22 1.65
N ALA A 49 -11.29 0.49 2.33
CA ALA A 49 -10.87 1.85 2.68
C ALA A 49 -10.59 2.70 1.43
N ILE A 50 -9.86 2.16 0.44
CA ILE A 50 -9.61 2.84 -0.84
C ILE A 50 -10.93 3.13 -1.55
N LYS A 51 -11.80 2.15 -1.64
CA LYS A 51 -13.11 2.27 -2.30
C LYS A 51 -13.96 3.35 -1.64
N ALA A 52 -14.12 3.30 -0.32
CA ALA A 52 -14.91 4.30 0.42
C ALA A 52 -14.36 5.71 0.26
N LEU A 53 -13.04 5.86 0.25
CA LEU A 53 -12.38 7.15 0.02
C LEU A 53 -12.67 7.68 -1.39
N THR A 54 -12.57 6.83 -2.41
CA THR A 54 -12.80 7.19 -3.81
C THR A 54 -14.26 7.54 -4.08
N GLU A 55 -15.19 6.83 -3.48
CA GLU A 55 -16.62 7.12 -3.57
C GLU A 55 -16.97 8.47 -2.94
N ARG A 56 -16.33 8.82 -1.82
CA ARG A 56 -16.58 10.08 -1.14
C ARG A 56 -15.83 11.26 -1.76
N TYR A 57 -14.63 11.04 -2.24
CA TYR A 57 -13.74 12.05 -2.83
C TYR A 57 -13.17 11.54 -4.15
N PRO A 58 -13.91 11.69 -5.25
CA PRO A 58 -13.47 11.24 -6.56
C PRO A 58 -12.11 11.82 -6.95
N SER A 59 -11.19 10.96 -7.36
CA SER A 59 -9.86 11.32 -7.82
C SER A 59 -9.54 10.62 -9.14
N ASP A 60 -8.52 11.11 -9.86
CA ASP A 60 -8.16 10.54 -11.16
C ASP A 60 -7.44 9.18 -11.04
N ALA A 61 -6.83 8.92 -9.89
CA ALA A 61 -6.27 7.62 -9.50
C ALA A 61 -6.17 7.53 -7.98
N VAL A 62 -5.95 6.33 -7.48
CA VAL A 62 -5.78 6.03 -6.06
C VAL A 62 -4.49 5.28 -5.82
N THR A 63 -3.97 5.34 -4.61
CA THR A 63 -2.82 4.57 -4.17
C THR A 63 -3.20 3.67 -2.99
N VAL A 64 -2.45 2.60 -2.79
CA VAL A 64 -2.51 1.82 -1.55
C VAL A 64 -1.93 2.64 -0.39
N ILE A 65 -2.15 2.18 0.84
CA ILE A 65 -1.50 2.76 2.03
C ILE A 65 0.01 2.73 1.82
N MET A 66 0.67 3.86 2.06
CA MET A 66 2.12 3.94 2.06
C MET A 66 2.63 3.40 3.41
N ASP A 67 2.96 2.12 3.43
CA ASP A 67 3.58 1.44 4.57
C ASP A 67 4.97 0.98 4.18
N LEU A 68 5.98 1.71 4.62
CA LEU A 68 7.40 1.47 4.29
C LEU A 68 7.97 0.25 5.00
N THR A 69 7.20 -0.40 5.87
CA THR A 69 7.67 -1.56 6.64
C THR A 69 7.33 -2.90 5.99
N VAL A 70 6.52 -2.93 4.93
CA VAL A 70 6.06 -4.18 4.28
C VAL A 70 7.23 -4.95 3.68
N GLU A 71 8.11 -4.28 2.97
CA GLU A 71 9.30 -4.87 2.38
C GLU A 71 10.31 -5.25 3.47
N ALA A 72 10.53 -4.39 4.45
CA ALA A 72 11.42 -4.67 5.57
C ALA A 72 10.99 -5.93 6.35
N GLU A 73 9.67 -6.07 6.61
CA GLU A 73 9.08 -7.26 7.23
C GLU A 73 9.33 -8.52 6.38
N ALA A 74 9.18 -8.41 5.07
CA ALA A 74 9.43 -9.53 4.16
C ALA A 74 10.90 -9.99 4.19
N PHE A 75 11.84 -9.06 4.35
CA PHE A 75 13.25 -9.37 4.57
C PHE A 75 13.56 -9.91 5.97
N GLY A 76 12.62 -9.83 6.91
CA GLY A 76 12.76 -10.39 8.25
C GLY A 76 12.92 -9.37 9.37
N ALA A 77 12.73 -8.07 9.09
CA ALA A 77 12.74 -7.05 10.13
C ALA A 77 11.57 -7.24 11.10
N GLU A 78 11.81 -6.97 12.37
CA GLU A 78 10.77 -6.95 13.39
C GLU A 78 9.94 -5.67 13.25
N ILE A 79 8.61 -5.81 13.27
CA ILE A 79 7.68 -4.70 13.08
C ILE A 79 6.82 -4.54 14.33
N ALA A 80 6.79 -3.31 14.87
CA ALA A 80 5.84 -2.91 15.89
C ALA A 80 4.55 -2.42 15.23
N PHE A 81 3.43 -2.89 15.76
CA PHE A 81 2.10 -2.53 15.33
C PHE A 81 1.36 -1.76 16.44
N ALA A 82 0.55 -0.80 16.05
CA ALA A 82 -0.40 -0.11 16.91
C ALA A 82 -1.73 0.06 16.17
N ASP A 83 -2.82 0.21 16.91
CA ASP A 83 -4.17 0.24 16.30
C ASP A 83 -4.35 1.36 15.29
N ASN A 84 -3.85 2.56 15.60
CA ASN A 84 -4.09 3.76 14.82
C ASN A 84 -2.80 4.48 14.37
N GLU A 85 -1.68 3.78 14.37
CA GLU A 85 -0.40 4.32 13.91
C GLU A 85 0.15 3.47 12.77
N VAL A 86 0.93 4.09 11.91
CA VAL A 86 1.65 3.37 10.84
C VAL A 86 2.68 2.45 11.48
N PRO A 87 2.79 1.19 11.04
CA PRO A 87 3.79 0.26 11.56
C PRO A 87 5.22 0.80 11.47
N ALA A 88 6.06 0.43 12.42
CA ALA A 88 7.44 0.87 12.49
C ALA A 88 8.40 -0.32 12.64
N VAL A 89 9.57 -0.23 12.02
CA VAL A 89 10.66 -1.20 12.23
C VAL A 89 11.22 -1.04 13.64
N VAL A 90 11.40 -2.16 14.34
CA VAL A 90 12.01 -2.21 15.67
C VAL A 90 13.43 -2.76 15.56
N GLY A 91 14.38 -2.10 16.23
CA GLY A 91 15.76 -2.54 16.27
C GLY A 91 16.50 -2.41 14.94
N HIS A 92 17.50 -3.26 14.77
CA HIS A 92 18.36 -3.32 13.59
C HIS A 92 18.35 -4.74 13.03
N MET A 93 18.27 -4.86 11.71
CA MET A 93 18.35 -6.15 11.02
C MET A 93 19.74 -6.37 10.42
N LEU A 94 20.45 -5.30 10.12
CA LEU A 94 21.74 -5.31 9.46
C LEU A 94 22.73 -4.48 10.28
N ASP A 95 23.73 -5.13 10.85
CA ASP A 95 24.77 -4.49 11.66
C ASP A 95 26.12 -4.42 10.94
N THR A 96 26.33 -5.30 9.97
CA THR A 96 27.60 -5.43 9.23
C THR A 96 27.39 -5.46 7.73
N VAL A 97 28.46 -5.21 6.97
CA VAL A 97 28.45 -5.34 5.50
C VAL A 97 28.19 -6.79 5.08
N ASP A 98 28.63 -7.76 5.86
CA ASP A 98 28.43 -9.18 5.57
C ASP A 98 26.94 -9.56 5.66
N ASP A 99 26.17 -8.94 6.55
CA ASP A 99 24.73 -9.16 6.65
C ASP A 99 24.02 -8.75 5.35
N ILE A 100 24.51 -7.70 4.68
CA ILE A 100 23.97 -7.25 3.39
C ILE A 100 24.19 -8.32 2.32
N TYR A 101 25.37 -8.94 2.29
CA TYR A 101 25.68 -9.98 1.30
C TYR A 101 24.94 -11.30 1.56
N GLN A 102 24.44 -11.52 2.78
CA GLN A 102 23.64 -12.68 3.14
C GLN A 102 22.13 -12.48 2.90
N LEU A 103 21.69 -11.25 2.58
CA LEU A 103 20.29 -10.98 2.31
C LEU A 103 19.84 -11.73 1.05
N GLU A 104 18.82 -12.55 1.22
CA GLU A 104 18.11 -13.17 0.10
C GLU A 104 16.85 -12.38 -0.22
N VAL A 105 16.56 -12.20 -1.51
CA VAL A 105 15.31 -11.55 -1.94
C VAL A 105 14.13 -12.42 -1.48
N PRO A 106 13.24 -11.89 -0.63
CA PRO A 106 12.14 -12.67 -0.09
C PRO A 106 11.12 -13.01 -1.17
N SER A 107 10.42 -14.11 -0.96
CA SER A 107 9.28 -14.44 -1.82
C SER A 107 8.11 -13.48 -1.56
N MET A 108 7.28 -13.25 -2.57
CA MET A 108 6.05 -12.42 -2.47
C MET A 108 5.00 -12.99 -1.48
N LYS A 109 5.29 -14.11 -0.83
CA LYS A 109 4.43 -14.73 0.19
C LYS A 109 4.86 -14.41 1.63
N LYS A 110 5.92 -13.63 1.79
CA LYS A 110 6.47 -13.26 3.11
C LYS A 110 5.78 -12.03 3.70
N GLY A 111 5.68 -12.02 5.02
CA GLY A 111 5.10 -10.91 5.77
C GLY A 111 3.71 -10.51 5.27
N ARG A 112 3.44 -9.23 5.24
CA ARG A 112 2.16 -8.64 4.76
C ARG A 112 2.12 -8.36 3.26
N VAL A 113 3.17 -8.70 2.49
CA VAL A 113 3.19 -8.52 1.03
C VAL A 113 1.93 -9.11 0.36
N PRO A 114 1.45 -10.33 0.69
CA PRO A 114 0.23 -10.88 0.09
C PRO A 114 -1.01 -10.01 0.29
N GLU A 115 -1.13 -9.34 1.44
CA GLU A 115 -2.30 -8.51 1.73
C GLU A 115 -2.29 -7.21 0.90
N PHE A 116 -1.11 -6.61 0.69
CA PHE A 116 -0.96 -5.45 -0.19
C PHE A 116 -1.20 -5.82 -1.66
N LEU A 117 -0.70 -6.96 -2.12
CA LEU A 117 -0.99 -7.48 -3.46
C LEU A 117 -2.49 -7.75 -3.65
N LYS A 118 -3.16 -8.28 -2.62
CA LYS A 118 -4.60 -8.53 -2.64
C LYS A 118 -5.40 -7.24 -2.75
N ALA A 119 -5.05 -6.20 -1.99
CA ALA A 119 -5.68 -4.89 -2.08
C ALA A 119 -5.56 -4.30 -3.50
N ASN A 120 -4.36 -4.33 -4.08
CA ASN A 120 -4.11 -3.89 -5.45
C ASN A 120 -4.94 -4.69 -6.48
N LEU A 121 -4.99 -6.02 -6.33
CA LEU A 121 -5.74 -6.89 -7.23
C LEU A 121 -7.25 -6.60 -7.18
N LEU A 122 -7.80 -6.37 -5.98
CA LEU A 122 -9.20 -6.02 -5.80
C LEU A 122 -9.51 -4.64 -6.41
N ALA A 123 -8.63 -3.65 -6.19
CA ALA A 123 -8.78 -2.32 -6.78
C ALA A 123 -8.70 -2.33 -8.32
N ALA A 124 -7.84 -3.17 -8.90
CA ALA A 124 -7.71 -3.29 -10.35
C ALA A 124 -8.89 -4.00 -11.04
N ARG A 125 -9.67 -4.79 -10.30
CA ARG A 125 -10.79 -5.58 -10.83
C ARG A 125 -12.15 -4.91 -10.70
N ASN A 126 -12.29 -3.94 -9.82
CA ASN A 126 -13.53 -3.25 -9.48
C ASN A 126 -13.45 -1.75 -9.74
#